data_78554b8e58417638d6a1f33cd8393eb4
#
_entry.id   78554b8e58417638d6a1f33cd8393eb4
#
_cell.length_a   1.000
_cell.length_b   1.000
_cell.length_c   1.000
_cell.angle_alpha   90.00
_cell.angle_beta   90.00
_cell.angle_gamma   90.00
#
_symmetry.space_group_name_H-M   'P 1'
#
loop_
_entity.id
_entity.type
_entity.pdbx_description
1 polymer ?
#
loop_
_entity_poly.entity_id
_entity_poly.type
_entity_poly.pdbx_seq_one_letter_code
_entity_poly.pdbx_strand_id
1 'polypeptide(L)'
;MTRVISAGVYQMATAPTVAPNRSTQNTQKLYPNYKVIVLNDDFNTFQHVTDCLMKYIPGMSGDRAWELTNQVHYEGQAIVWVGPQEQAELYHQQLRRAGLTMAPLEAA
;
A
#
# COMPACT_ATOMS: atom_id res chain seq x y z
N MET A 1 25.95 -27.60 -9.44
CA MET A 1 26.56 -27.04 -9.24
C MET A 1 26.93 -26.32 -9.18
N THR A 2 26.29 -26.51 -9.63
CA THR A 2 26.68 -25.74 -9.50
C THR A 2 26.71 -25.24 -9.67
N ARG A 3 26.11 -25.76 -9.83
CA ARG A 3 26.49 -25.14 -9.82
C ARG A 3 26.44 -24.58 -10.09
N VAL A 4 26.16 -25.38 -10.41
CA VAL A 4 26.46 -24.70 -10.49
C VAL A 4 26.28 -24.20 -10.81
N ILE A 5 26.00 -24.81 -11.15
CA ILE A 5 26.20 -24.20 -11.16
C ILE A 5 25.94 -23.76 -11.41
N SER A 6 25.46 -24.32 -11.59
CA SER A 6 25.59 -23.82 -11.51
C SER A 6 25.32 -23.29 -11.69
N ALA A 7 24.79 -23.94 -12.00
CA ALA A 7 24.91 -23.46 -11.84
C ALA A 7 24.61 -22.85 -11.84
N GLY A 8 24.15 -23.74 -12.16
CA GLY A 8 24.25 -23.20 -11.74
C GLY A 8 23.75 -22.68 -11.76
N VAL A 9 22.89 -22.94 -11.67
CA VAL A 9 22.98 -22.51 -11.33
C VAL A 9 22.62 -22.07 -11.13
N TYR A 10 21.93 -22.37 -11.08
CA TYR A 10 22.04 -21.91 -10.49
C TYR A 10 21.66 -21.56 -10.33
N GLN A 11 20.84 -22.21 -10.23
CA GLN A 11 21.17 -21.82 -9.77
C GLN A 11 20.93 -21.36 -9.60
N MET A 12 20.36 -21.85 -9.76
CA MET A 12 20.71 -21.40 -9.37
C MET A 12 20.60 -21.10 -9.20
N ALA A 13 19.90 -21.70 -9.42
CA ALA A 13 20.43 -21.40 -9.11
C ALA A 13 20.24 -21.05 -8.88
N THR A 14 19.60 -21.48 -8.77
CA THR A 14 19.99 -21.06 -8.35
C THR A 14 19.80 -20.51 -8.16
N ALA A 15 19.45 -20.84 -8.31
CA ALA A 15 19.86 -20.26 -8.00
C ALA A 15 19.58 -19.75 -7.83
N PRO A 16 19.19 -19.93 -7.73
CA PRO A 16 19.42 -19.33 -7.38
C PRO A 16 19.33 -18.83 -7.09
N THR A 17 19.02 -19.06 -6.97
CA THR A 17 19.43 -18.35 -6.60
C THR A 17 19.52 -17.64 -6.45
N VAL A 18 19.41 -17.77 -6.40
CA VAL A 18 19.83 -17.00 -6.16
C VAL A 18 19.72 -16.31 -6.10
N ALA A 19 19.50 -16.46 -6.13
CA ALA A 19 19.66 -15.78 -5.94
C ALA A 19 19.31 -15.25 -5.91
N PRO A 20 19.01 -15.28 -5.81
CA PRO A 20 18.85 -14.68 -5.66
C PRO A 20 18.83 -13.97 -5.46
N ASN A 21 18.45 -13.75 -5.54
CA ASN A 21 18.70 -13.20 -5.27
C ASN A 21 18.96 -12.29 -5.08
N ARG A 22 18.35 -11.59 -5.24
CA ARG A 22 18.98 -10.61 -4.63
C ARG A 22 18.91 -9.24 -5.18
N SER A 23 19.01 -8.94 -6.34
CA SER A 23 18.91 -7.67 -7.03
C SER A 23 17.51 -7.08 -6.92
N THR A 24 16.52 -7.91 -6.84
CA THR A 24 15.13 -7.48 -6.65
C THR A 24 14.95 -6.72 -5.33
N GLN A 25 15.60 -7.18 -4.30
CA GLN A 25 15.50 -6.53 -3.00
C GLN A 25 16.13 -5.13 -3.04
N ASN A 26 17.22 -4.99 -3.77
CA ASN A 26 17.86 -3.70 -3.90
C ASN A 26 16.98 -2.70 -4.63
N THR A 27 16.26 -3.18 -5.64
CA THR A 27 15.34 -2.33 -6.39
C THR A 27 14.25 -1.79 -5.48
N GLN A 28 13.72 -2.62 -4.60
CA GLN A 28 12.68 -2.17 -3.68
C GLN A 28 13.17 -1.09 -2.73
N LYS A 29 14.43 -1.14 -2.33
CA LYS A 29 15.00 -0.12 -1.46
C LYS A 29 15.13 1.23 -2.14
N LEU A 30 15.32 1.23 -3.46
CA LEU A 30 15.45 2.48 -4.22
C LEU A 30 14.11 3.18 -4.39
N TYR A 31 13.02 2.45 -4.32
CA TYR A 31 11.67 2.98 -4.55
C TYR A 31 10.76 2.58 -3.39
N PRO A 32 10.84 3.30 -2.26
CA PRO A 32 10.04 2.95 -1.10
C PRO A 32 8.56 3.07 -1.40
N ASN A 33 7.77 2.28 -0.69
CA ASN A 33 6.32 2.41 -0.74
C ASN A 33 5.90 3.62 0.07
N TYR A 34 4.69 4.09 -0.21
CA TYR A 34 4.07 5.21 0.49
C TYR A 34 2.75 4.78 1.09
N LYS A 35 2.40 5.40 2.20
CA LYS A 35 1.15 5.14 2.92
C LYS A 35 0.13 6.20 2.58
N VAL A 36 -1.10 5.76 2.29
CA VAL A 36 -2.25 6.65 2.14
C VAL A 36 -3.01 6.60 3.46
N ILE A 37 -3.11 7.73 4.14
CA ILE A 37 -3.66 7.82 5.49
C ILE A 37 -4.87 8.74 5.49
N VAL A 38 -6.01 8.21 5.99
CA VAL A 38 -7.22 8.99 6.17
C VAL A 38 -7.29 9.45 7.62
N LEU A 39 -7.59 10.73 7.81
CA LEU A 39 -7.73 11.33 9.12
C LEU A 39 -9.20 11.50 9.49
N ASN A 40 -9.50 11.44 10.77
CA ASN A 40 -10.84 11.70 11.26
C ASN A 40 -11.17 13.20 11.11
N ASP A 41 -12.45 13.49 10.87
CA ASP A 41 -12.95 14.87 10.86
C ASP A 41 -14.39 14.86 11.39
N ASP A 42 -14.97 16.05 11.50
CA ASP A 42 -16.33 16.23 12.02
C ASP A 42 -17.39 16.32 10.92
N PHE A 43 -16.99 16.14 9.67
CA PHE A 43 -17.89 16.41 8.54
C PHE A 43 -18.32 15.15 7.81
N ASN A 44 -17.42 14.17 7.66
CA ASN A 44 -17.69 12.96 6.88
C ASN A 44 -18.40 11.92 7.73
N THR A 45 -19.49 11.36 7.18
CA THR A 45 -20.20 10.27 7.85
C THR A 45 -19.43 8.97 7.66
N PHE A 46 -19.72 7.98 8.53
CA PHE A 46 -19.15 6.64 8.38
C PHE A 46 -19.44 6.06 7.00
N GLN A 47 -20.69 6.23 6.55
CA GLN A 47 -21.11 5.67 5.27
C GLN A 47 -20.33 6.31 4.12
N HIS A 48 -20.13 7.63 4.16
CA HIS A 48 -19.39 8.31 3.09
C HIS A 48 -17.94 7.84 3.03
N VAL A 49 -17.27 7.73 4.19
CA VAL A 49 -15.89 7.25 4.24
C VAL A 49 -15.80 5.83 3.71
N THR A 50 -16.70 4.94 4.18
CA THR A 50 -16.73 3.55 3.74
C THR A 50 -16.94 3.44 2.24
N ASP A 51 -17.89 4.21 1.69
CA ASP A 51 -18.19 4.20 0.26
C ASP A 51 -16.99 4.70 -0.57
N CYS A 52 -16.33 5.74 -0.10
CA CYS A 52 -15.15 6.26 -0.78
C CYS A 52 -14.01 5.25 -0.83
N LEU A 53 -13.78 4.56 0.28
CA LEU A 53 -12.72 3.53 0.33
C LEU A 53 -13.03 2.41 -0.65
N MET A 54 -14.28 1.97 -0.70
CA MET A 54 -14.69 0.91 -1.64
C MET A 54 -14.59 1.36 -3.09
N LYS A 55 -14.87 2.64 -3.34
CA LYS A 55 -14.90 3.16 -4.71
C LYS A 55 -13.50 3.38 -5.27
N TYR A 56 -12.59 3.91 -4.47
CA TYR A 56 -11.31 4.40 -4.98
C TYR A 56 -10.13 3.50 -4.67
N ILE A 57 -10.19 2.70 -3.61
CA ILE A 57 -9.07 1.82 -3.25
C ILE A 57 -9.28 0.44 -3.87
N PRO A 58 -8.38 -0.01 -4.76
CA PRO A 58 -8.58 -1.29 -5.43
C PRO A 58 -8.57 -2.46 -4.43
N GLY A 59 -9.48 -3.41 -4.67
CA GLY A 59 -9.57 -4.61 -3.84
C GLY A 59 -10.17 -4.39 -2.45
N MET A 60 -10.69 -3.20 -2.17
CA MET A 60 -11.27 -2.91 -0.86
C MET A 60 -12.65 -3.54 -0.74
N SER A 61 -12.77 -4.50 0.19
CA SER A 61 -14.08 -5.11 0.50
C SER A 61 -14.89 -4.19 1.41
N GLY A 62 -16.21 -4.44 1.47
CA GLY A 62 -17.07 -3.69 2.37
C GLY A 62 -16.68 -3.86 3.83
N ASP A 63 -16.35 -5.10 4.22
CA ASP A 63 -15.95 -5.39 5.60
C ASP A 63 -14.66 -4.66 5.96
N ARG A 64 -13.68 -4.68 5.07
CA ARG A 64 -12.42 -4.00 5.32
C ARG A 64 -12.61 -2.49 5.34
N ALA A 65 -13.40 -1.94 4.41
CA ALA A 65 -13.69 -0.51 4.38
C ALA A 65 -14.36 -0.06 5.68
N TRP A 66 -15.28 -0.86 6.18
CA TRP A 66 -15.96 -0.57 7.44
C TRP A 66 -15.00 -0.59 8.63
N GLU A 67 -14.12 -1.60 8.70
CA GLU A 67 -13.09 -1.66 9.74
C GLU A 67 -12.21 -0.42 9.74
N LEU A 68 -11.75 -0.02 8.56
CA LEU A 68 -10.89 1.15 8.42
C LEU A 68 -11.62 2.43 8.80
N THR A 69 -12.89 2.54 8.42
CA THR A 69 -13.72 3.69 8.80
C THR A 69 -13.84 3.80 10.31
N ASN A 70 -14.06 2.67 10.99
CA ASN A 70 -14.11 2.65 12.45
C ASN A 70 -12.77 3.04 13.05
N GLN A 71 -11.68 2.55 12.47
CA GLN A 71 -10.34 2.90 12.94
C GLN A 71 -10.09 4.40 12.83
N VAL A 72 -10.46 4.99 11.70
CA VAL A 72 -10.35 6.45 11.52
C VAL A 72 -11.10 7.18 12.61
N HIS A 73 -12.34 6.75 12.88
CA HIS A 73 -13.19 7.44 13.85
C HIS A 73 -12.66 7.31 15.29
N TYR A 74 -12.28 6.11 15.70
CA TYR A 74 -11.94 5.85 17.10
C TYR A 74 -10.47 6.09 17.41
N GLU A 75 -9.57 5.96 16.43
CA GLU A 75 -8.13 6.14 16.64
C GLU A 75 -7.59 7.41 16.02
N GLY A 76 -8.42 8.14 15.26
CA GLY A 76 -8.04 9.40 14.66
C GLY A 76 -7.46 9.28 13.25
N GLN A 77 -7.01 8.12 12.86
CA GLN A 77 -6.44 7.90 11.52
C GLN A 77 -6.37 6.43 11.20
N ALA A 78 -6.26 6.12 9.91
CA ALA A 78 -6.00 4.75 9.45
C ALA A 78 -5.23 4.76 8.15
N ILE A 79 -4.33 3.79 8.00
CA ILE A 79 -3.63 3.54 6.73
C ILE A 79 -4.57 2.72 5.86
N VAL A 80 -5.02 3.27 4.74
CA VAL A 80 -5.99 2.60 3.88
C VAL A 80 -5.35 1.90 2.70
N TRP A 81 -4.11 2.25 2.37
CA TRP A 81 -3.39 1.62 1.26
C TRP A 81 -1.90 1.90 1.39
N VAL A 82 -1.08 0.94 0.95
CA VAL A 82 0.37 1.09 0.91
C VAL A 82 0.86 0.55 -0.44
N GLY A 83 1.71 1.30 -1.10
CA GLY A 83 2.26 0.87 -2.36
C GLY A 83 3.13 1.94 -3.01
N PRO A 84 3.45 1.75 -4.30
CA PRO A 84 4.31 2.69 -5.02
C PRO A 84 3.79 4.12 -4.99
N GLN A 85 4.72 5.06 -5.03
CA GLN A 85 4.42 6.48 -4.88
C GLN A 85 3.36 6.98 -5.87
N GLU A 86 3.47 6.58 -7.12
CA GLU A 86 2.58 7.09 -8.15
C GLU A 86 1.13 6.70 -7.88
N GLN A 87 0.88 5.44 -7.52
CA GLN A 87 -0.46 5.02 -7.17
C GLN A 87 -0.93 5.64 -5.85
N ALA A 88 -0.01 5.77 -4.88
CA ALA A 88 -0.35 6.41 -3.61
C ALA A 88 -0.83 7.85 -3.84
N GLU A 89 -0.15 8.60 -4.69
CA GLU A 89 -0.55 9.96 -5.03
C GLU A 89 -1.92 9.99 -5.68
N LEU A 90 -2.18 9.05 -6.58
CA LEU A 90 -3.48 8.97 -7.26
C LEU A 90 -4.61 8.74 -6.27
N TYR A 91 -4.48 7.73 -5.41
CA TYR A 91 -5.54 7.42 -4.44
C TYR A 91 -5.71 8.52 -3.41
N HIS A 92 -4.60 9.10 -2.96
CA HIS A 92 -4.64 10.25 -2.05
C HIS A 92 -5.46 11.39 -2.67
N GLN A 93 -5.19 11.72 -3.91
CA GLN A 93 -5.89 12.79 -4.60
C GLN A 93 -7.37 12.48 -4.80
N GLN A 94 -7.69 11.25 -5.18
CA GLN A 94 -9.08 10.84 -5.41
C GLN A 94 -9.90 10.91 -4.11
N LEU A 95 -9.34 10.41 -3.01
CA LEU A 95 -10.02 10.45 -1.73
C LEU A 95 -10.19 11.89 -1.24
N ARG A 96 -9.18 12.71 -1.44
CA ARG A 96 -9.25 14.12 -1.06
C ARG A 96 -10.32 14.86 -1.85
N ARG A 97 -10.41 14.59 -3.15
CA ARG A 97 -11.45 15.19 -3.99
C ARG A 97 -12.85 14.75 -3.60
N ALA A 98 -12.96 13.56 -3.06
CA ALA A 98 -14.24 13.03 -2.58
C ALA A 98 -14.66 13.63 -1.24
N GLY A 99 -13.82 14.48 -0.65
CA GLY A 99 -14.14 15.20 0.58
C GLY A 99 -13.51 14.63 1.83
N LEU A 100 -12.71 13.58 1.74
CA LEU A 100 -12.07 13.01 2.91
C LEU A 100 -10.89 13.88 3.36
N THR A 101 -10.63 13.88 4.66
CA THR A 101 -9.47 14.56 5.22
C THR A 101 -8.29 13.62 5.18
N MET A 102 -7.22 14.04 4.48
CA MET A 102 -6.08 13.18 4.22
C MET A 102 -4.82 13.74 4.88
N ALA A 103 -4.02 12.84 5.46
CA ALA A 103 -2.68 13.21 5.89
C ALA A 103 -1.77 13.33 4.66
N PRO A 104 -0.67 14.09 4.76
CA PRO A 104 0.33 14.07 3.70
C PRO A 104 0.86 12.64 3.50
N LEU A 105 1.25 12.31 2.27
CA LEU A 105 1.83 11.00 2.00
C LEU A 105 3.11 10.81 2.83
N GLU A 106 3.28 9.60 3.34
CA GLU A 106 4.43 9.20 4.15
C GLU A 106 5.09 7.98 3.55
N ALA A 107 6.41 7.96 3.54
CA ALA A 107 7.14 6.76 3.16
C ALA A 107 6.87 5.66 4.18
N ALA A 108 6.62 4.47 3.68
CA ALA A 108 6.32 3.32 4.54
C ALA A 108 7.59 2.73 5.13
#